data_817e44d90892fa604bcef9b5c5ef50ac
#
_entry.id   817e44d90892fa604bcef9b5c5ef50ac
#
_cell.length_a   1.000
_cell.length_b   1.000
_cell.length_c   1.000
_cell.angle_alpha   90.00
_cell.angle_beta   90.00
_cell.angle_gamma   90.00
#
_symmetry.space_group_name_H-M   'P 1'
#
loop_
_entity.id
_entity.type
_entity.pdbx_description
1 polymer ?
#
loop_
_entity_poly.entity_id
_entity_poly.type
_entity_poly.pdbx_seq_one_letter_code
_entity_poly.pdbx_strand_id
1 'polypeptide(L)'
;MQTHIGIVGLGNAGSAMATALSGKMPLVGFDIDPGRRQAVAHLALDCAASLADLARRARAVVLSLPHPDISKRTVAEILESTPHPDLIIETSTVTHTVAQELHAMCQARQVGFIDAAIASGVASMAAGKITFLVGGVPEDVVKAEPILKAMAASIMHLGPVGAGMGAKIVVNAVLHAVMVALIEAGAMATKLGLPMQTLVDILTREEGLMRPLTHRVQERIMQGNYAGGMSVSNARKDSTLALATAQELGIPLYAILASHTPYEIAEALGMGNLDYASLATLWEQWTGVRFSETEPHADRR
;
A
#
# COMPACT_ATOMS: atom_id res chain seq x y z
N MET A 1 -27.18 19.76 14.64
CA MET A 1 -26.13 19.86 13.60
C MET A 1 -25.15 18.73 13.78
N GLN A 2 -24.74 18.03 12.71
CA GLN A 2 -23.71 17.01 12.73
C GLN A 2 -22.34 17.70 12.96
N THR A 3 -21.66 17.35 14.04
CA THR A 3 -20.40 18.01 14.44
C THR A 3 -19.26 17.04 14.63
N HIS A 4 -19.55 15.74 14.76
CA HIS A 4 -18.58 14.71 15.08
C HIS A 4 -17.90 14.16 13.81
N ILE A 5 -16.71 13.62 13.98
CA ILE A 5 -16.09 12.69 13.04
C ILE A 5 -16.43 11.28 13.50
N GLY A 6 -17.08 10.52 12.62
CA GLY A 6 -17.41 9.12 12.85
C GLY A 6 -16.22 8.22 12.56
N ILE A 7 -15.97 7.21 13.40
CA ILE A 7 -15.00 6.15 13.11
C ILE A 7 -15.74 4.82 13.19
N VAL A 8 -15.80 4.10 12.09
CA VAL A 8 -16.43 2.77 12.01
C VAL A 8 -15.35 1.71 11.85
N GLY A 9 -15.36 0.76 12.78
CA GLY A 9 -14.28 -0.22 12.97
C GLY A 9 -13.23 0.32 13.94
N LEU A 10 -13.21 -0.24 15.17
CA LEU A 10 -12.30 0.14 16.26
C LEU A 10 -11.28 -0.96 16.54
N GLY A 11 -10.89 -1.70 15.49
CA GLY A 11 -9.77 -2.63 15.53
C GLY A 11 -8.42 -1.88 15.65
N ASN A 12 -7.30 -2.56 15.37
CA ASN A 12 -5.96 -1.99 15.55
C ASN A 12 -5.76 -0.65 14.82
N ALA A 13 -6.18 -0.55 13.57
CA ALA A 13 -6.03 0.68 12.79
C ALA A 13 -7.03 1.76 13.21
N GLY A 14 -8.32 1.41 13.37
CA GLY A 14 -9.36 2.37 13.76
C GLY A 14 -9.14 2.94 15.15
N SER A 15 -8.74 2.13 16.14
CA SER A 15 -8.40 2.62 17.48
C SER A 15 -7.15 3.52 17.47
N ALA A 16 -6.16 3.21 16.64
CA ALA A 16 -4.98 4.07 16.48
C ALA A 16 -5.35 5.44 15.86
N MET A 17 -6.23 5.46 14.85
CA MET A 17 -6.75 6.72 14.27
C MET A 17 -7.61 7.49 15.29
N ALA A 18 -8.46 6.79 16.07
CA ALA A 18 -9.22 7.39 17.15
C ALA A 18 -8.29 8.06 18.19
N THR A 19 -7.20 7.38 18.55
CA THR A 19 -6.17 7.94 19.44
C THR A 19 -5.54 9.21 18.86
N ALA A 20 -5.17 9.17 17.58
CA ALA A 20 -4.57 10.32 16.90
C ALA A 20 -5.51 11.53 16.79
N LEU A 21 -6.82 11.32 16.73
CA LEU A 21 -7.84 12.37 16.64
C LEU A 21 -8.37 12.82 18.00
N SER A 22 -8.22 12.00 19.05
CA SER A 22 -8.73 12.28 20.39
C SER A 22 -8.22 13.61 20.93
N GLY A 23 -9.14 14.43 21.44
CA GLY A 23 -8.84 15.76 21.93
C GLY A 23 -8.63 16.84 20.84
N LYS A 24 -8.58 16.46 19.55
CA LYS A 24 -8.45 17.41 18.43
C LYS A 24 -9.78 17.73 17.77
N MET A 25 -10.70 16.75 17.74
CA MET A 25 -12.02 16.86 17.12
C MET A 25 -13.06 16.08 17.95
N PRO A 26 -14.34 16.49 17.94
CA PRO A 26 -15.40 15.66 18.52
C PRO A 26 -15.50 14.32 17.76
N LEU A 27 -15.45 13.21 18.47
CA LEU A 27 -15.45 11.88 17.89
C LEU A 27 -16.68 11.07 18.29
N VAL A 28 -17.18 10.26 17.35
CA VAL A 28 -18.15 9.21 17.63
C VAL A 28 -17.67 7.91 16.99
N GLY A 29 -17.54 6.84 17.76
CA GLY A 29 -17.04 5.56 17.29
C GLY A 29 -18.13 4.48 17.27
N PHE A 30 -18.00 3.52 16.35
CA PHE A 30 -18.81 2.32 16.31
C PHE A 30 -17.98 1.10 15.89
N ASP A 31 -18.17 0.01 16.60
CA ASP A 31 -17.73 -1.34 16.21
C ASP A 31 -18.83 -2.32 16.61
N ILE A 32 -19.00 -3.41 15.87
CA ILE A 32 -19.95 -4.46 16.22
C ILE A 32 -19.54 -5.21 17.49
N ASP A 33 -18.22 -5.26 17.77
CA ASP A 33 -17.64 -5.88 18.96
C ASP A 33 -17.67 -4.91 20.16
N PRO A 34 -18.46 -5.24 21.23
CA PRO A 34 -18.49 -4.43 22.43
C PRO A 34 -17.12 -4.27 23.10
N GLY A 35 -16.27 -5.31 23.05
CA GLY A 35 -14.93 -5.28 23.64
C GLY A 35 -14.05 -4.22 22.99
N ARG A 36 -14.14 -4.03 21.66
CA ARG A 36 -13.42 -2.97 20.95
C ARG A 36 -13.92 -1.58 21.31
N ARG A 37 -15.25 -1.41 21.48
CA ARG A 37 -15.81 -0.14 21.98
C ARG A 37 -15.31 0.19 23.37
N GLN A 38 -15.25 -0.81 24.25
CA GLN A 38 -14.73 -0.63 25.61
C GLN A 38 -13.23 -0.33 25.63
N ALA A 39 -12.45 -0.92 24.74
CA ALA A 39 -11.01 -0.69 24.63
C ALA A 39 -10.66 0.78 24.36
N VAL A 40 -11.52 1.54 23.70
CA VAL A 40 -11.33 2.97 23.38
C VAL A 40 -12.06 3.92 24.34
N ALA A 41 -12.71 3.41 25.42
CA ALA A 41 -13.48 4.21 26.36
C ALA A 41 -12.64 5.24 27.14
N HIS A 42 -11.31 5.08 27.15
CA HIS A 42 -10.37 6.04 27.75
C HIS A 42 -10.07 7.26 26.86
N LEU A 43 -10.49 7.22 25.60
CA LEU A 43 -10.34 8.32 24.65
C LEU A 43 -11.52 9.30 24.78
N ALA A 44 -11.32 10.54 24.36
CA ALA A 44 -12.39 11.53 24.19
C ALA A 44 -13.23 11.19 22.93
N LEU A 45 -13.95 10.04 22.99
CA LEU A 45 -14.75 9.48 21.92
C LEU A 45 -16.04 8.90 22.50
N ASP A 46 -17.18 9.35 21.97
CA ASP A 46 -18.47 8.76 22.29
C ASP A 46 -18.69 7.47 21.49
N CYS A 47 -19.23 6.42 22.12
CA CYS A 47 -19.62 5.23 21.39
C CYS A 47 -21.07 5.31 20.94
N ALA A 48 -21.34 5.18 19.65
CA ALA A 48 -22.67 5.11 19.09
C ALA A 48 -23.34 3.76 19.41
N ALA A 49 -24.65 3.78 19.57
CA ALA A 49 -25.45 2.58 19.80
C ALA A 49 -25.63 1.72 18.53
N SER A 50 -25.57 2.36 17.35
CA SER A 50 -25.71 1.73 16.03
C SER A 50 -25.01 2.54 14.95
N LEU A 51 -24.84 1.98 13.73
CA LEU A 51 -24.36 2.72 12.56
C LEU A 51 -25.27 3.91 12.23
N ALA A 52 -26.58 3.73 12.32
CA ALA A 52 -27.54 4.81 12.11
C ALA A 52 -27.41 5.93 13.15
N ASP A 53 -27.08 5.60 14.41
CA ASP A 53 -26.81 6.61 15.44
C ASP A 53 -25.52 7.38 15.12
N LEU A 54 -24.45 6.69 14.74
CA LEU A 54 -23.19 7.32 14.30
C LEU A 54 -23.43 8.24 13.10
N ALA A 55 -24.11 7.75 12.07
CA ALA A 55 -24.36 8.51 10.82
C ALA A 55 -25.13 9.81 11.07
N ARG A 56 -26.11 9.81 11.97
CA ARG A 56 -26.88 11.01 12.33
C ARG A 56 -26.05 12.07 13.08
N ARG A 57 -24.98 11.64 13.76
CA ARG A 57 -24.13 12.52 14.57
C ARG A 57 -22.88 13.00 13.81
N ALA A 58 -22.41 12.21 12.85
CA ALA A 58 -21.16 12.43 12.15
C ALA A 58 -21.36 13.27 10.88
N ARG A 59 -20.58 14.34 10.71
CA ARG A 59 -20.48 15.08 9.44
C ARG A 59 -19.59 14.39 8.42
N ALA A 60 -18.60 13.64 8.89
CA ALA A 60 -17.74 12.80 8.05
C ALA A 60 -17.49 11.47 8.77
N VAL A 61 -17.34 10.39 8.01
CA VAL A 61 -17.13 9.04 8.54
C VAL A 61 -15.84 8.45 7.96
N VAL A 62 -14.95 8.00 8.85
CA VAL A 62 -13.74 7.24 8.52
C VAL A 62 -14.05 5.75 8.71
N LEU A 63 -13.82 4.96 7.67
CA LEU A 63 -14.00 3.51 7.70
C LEU A 63 -12.67 2.81 7.91
N SER A 64 -12.63 1.84 8.84
CA SER A 64 -11.47 0.98 9.13
C SER A 64 -11.93 -0.46 9.32
N LEU A 65 -12.26 -1.14 8.25
CA LEU A 65 -12.99 -2.40 8.20
C LEU A 65 -12.13 -3.54 7.65
N PRO A 66 -12.41 -4.81 8.03
CA PRO A 66 -11.54 -5.92 7.69
C PRO A 66 -11.72 -6.47 6.27
N HIS A 67 -12.83 -6.16 5.57
CA HIS A 67 -13.15 -6.77 4.28
C HIS A 67 -13.96 -5.81 3.39
N PRO A 68 -13.71 -5.80 2.05
CA PRO A 68 -14.43 -4.94 1.11
C PRO A 68 -15.97 -5.06 1.15
N ASP A 69 -16.50 -6.27 1.32
CA ASP A 69 -17.96 -6.49 1.40
C ASP A 69 -18.56 -5.88 2.67
N ILE A 70 -17.77 -5.79 3.73
CA ILE A 70 -18.20 -5.11 4.96
C ILE A 70 -18.24 -3.61 4.71
N SER A 71 -17.23 -3.04 4.01
CA SER A 71 -17.25 -1.62 3.62
C SER A 71 -18.50 -1.30 2.80
N LYS A 72 -18.84 -2.12 1.79
CA LYS A 72 -20.04 -1.91 0.96
C LYS A 72 -21.33 -1.91 1.79
N ARG A 73 -21.52 -2.90 2.66
CA ARG A 73 -22.71 -2.97 3.54
C ARG A 73 -22.77 -1.81 4.51
N THR A 74 -21.65 -1.45 5.10
CA THR A 74 -21.54 -0.34 6.05
C THR A 74 -21.88 0.99 5.37
N VAL A 75 -21.35 1.25 4.18
CA VAL A 75 -21.66 2.46 3.40
C VAL A 75 -23.15 2.49 3.03
N ALA A 76 -23.73 1.39 2.56
CA ALA A 76 -25.15 1.31 2.26
C ALA A 76 -26.02 1.70 3.47
N GLU A 77 -25.76 1.11 4.65
CA GLU A 77 -26.50 1.40 5.88
C GLU A 77 -26.32 2.86 6.34
N ILE A 78 -25.14 3.43 6.24
CA ILE A 78 -24.87 4.84 6.56
C ILE A 78 -25.69 5.75 5.66
N LEU A 79 -25.75 5.46 4.35
CA LEU A 79 -26.46 6.29 3.36
C LEU A 79 -27.98 6.19 3.44
N GLU A 80 -28.53 5.19 4.13
CA GLU A 80 -29.97 5.08 4.43
C GLU A 80 -30.39 5.95 5.63
N SER A 81 -29.42 6.44 6.42
CA SER A 81 -29.71 7.26 7.59
C SER A 81 -30.15 8.68 7.18
N THR A 82 -30.99 9.30 8.03
CA THR A 82 -31.41 10.70 7.83
C THR A 82 -31.25 11.44 9.16
N PRO A 83 -30.42 12.49 9.23
CA PRO A 83 -29.45 12.90 8.22
C PRO A 83 -28.31 11.88 8.05
N HIS A 84 -27.67 11.85 6.88
CA HIS A 84 -26.44 11.11 6.62
C HIS A 84 -25.21 12.06 6.63
N PRO A 85 -23.96 11.54 6.72
CA PRO A 85 -22.75 12.36 6.68
C PRO A 85 -22.56 13.04 5.30
N ASP A 86 -21.79 14.13 5.28
CA ASP A 86 -21.42 14.84 4.05
C ASP A 86 -20.25 14.18 3.31
N LEU A 87 -19.46 13.35 4.01
CA LEU A 87 -18.23 12.76 3.48
C LEU A 87 -17.99 11.37 4.07
N ILE A 88 -17.56 10.43 3.23
CA ILE A 88 -17.02 9.13 3.64
C ILE A 88 -15.55 9.05 3.23
N ILE A 89 -14.70 8.64 4.18
CA ILE A 89 -13.26 8.44 4.01
C ILE A 89 -12.99 6.94 4.20
N GLU A 90 -12.72 6.22 3.12
CA GLU A 90 -12.39 4.80 3.17
C GLU A 90 -10.90 4.62 3.43
N THR A 91 -10.54 4.07 4.59
CA THR A 91 -9.14 3.78 4.93
C THR A 91 -8.82 2.29 4.97
N SER A 92 -9.84 1.43 4.89
CA SER A 92 -9.65 -0.02 4.78
C SER A 92 -8.99 -0.37 3.44
N THR A 93 -8.19 -1.42 3.42
CA THR A 93 -7.61 -1.88 2.15
C THR A 93 -8.68 -2.56 1.30
N VAL A 94 -9.13 -1.86 0.27
CA VAL A 94 -10.08 -2.36 -0.75
C VAL A 94 -9.45 -2.29 -2.14
N THR A 95 -10.05 -2.95 -3.14
CA THR A 95 -9.55 -2.84 -4.52
C THR A 95 -9.92 -1.48 -5.14
N HIS A 96 -9.18 -1.09 -6.19
CA HIS A 96 -9.53 0.09 -7.00
C HIS A 96 -11.00 0.07 -7.44
N THR A 97 -11.48 -1.06 -7.94
CA THR A 97 -12.88 -1.24 -8.38
C THR A 97 -13.87 -1.05 -7.24
N VAL A 98 -13.59 -1.62 -6.05
CA VAL A 98 -14.46 -1.45 -4.88
C VAL A 98 -14.51 0.00 -4.43
N ALA A 99 -13.39 0.73 -4.46
CA ALA A 99 -13.39 2.16 -4.15
C ALA A 99 -14.30 2.95 -5.11
N GLN A 100 -14.27 2.62 -6.41
CA GLN A 100 -15.17 3.22 -7.41
C GLN A 100 -16.64 2.88 -7.17
N GLU A 101 -16.96 1.63 -6.80
CA GLU A 101 -18.32 1.23 -6.43
C GLU A 101 -18.84 1.99 -5.21
N LEU A 102 -18.03 2.13 -4.16
CA LEU A 102 -18.36 2.91 -2.95
C LEU A 102 -18.60 4.39 -3.29
N HIS A 103 -17.75 4.96 -4.14
CA HIS A 103 -17.93 6.33 -4.64
C HIS A 103 -19.27 6.49 -5.38
N ALA A 104 -19.61 5.57 -6.27
CA ALA A 104 -20.87 5.63 -7.00
C ALA A 104 -22.09 5.57 -6.05
N MET A 105 -22.02 4.74 -5.00
CA MET A 105 -23.06 4.69 -3.96
C MET A 105 -23.20 6.03 -3.23
N CYS A 106 -22.09 6.65 -2.85
CA CYS A 106 -22.05 7.95 -2.17
C CYS A 106 -22.57 9.07 -3.08
N GLN A 107 -22.12 9.10 -4.32
CA GLN A 107 -22.54 10.09 -5.33
C GLN A 107 -24.06 10.07 -5.57
N ALA A 108 -24.68 8.89 -5.61
CA ALA A 108 -26.13 8.74 -5.75
C ALA A 108 -26.94 9.39 -4.60
N ARG A 109 -26.29 9.67 -3.48
CA ARG A 109 -26.86 10.33 -2.28
C ARG A 109 -26.24 11.71 -2.03
N GLN A 110 -25.49 12.26 -2.98
CA GLN A 110 -24.81 13.56 -2.85
C GLN A 110 -23.83 13.63 -1.66
N VAL A 111 -23.23 12.50 -1.30
CA VAL A 111 -22.19 12.37 -0.27
C VAL A 111 -20.83 12.34 -0.94
N GLY A 112 -19.88 13.13 -0.42
CA GLY A 112 -18.49 13.09 -0.87
C GLY A 112 -17.82 11.75 -0.49
N PHE A 113 -16.85 11.34 -1.30
CA PHE A 113 -16.09 10.11 -1.04
C PHE A 113 -14.63 10.26 -1.45
N ILE A 114 -13.75 9.80 -0.58
CA ILE A 114 -12.34 9.58 -0.93
C ILE A 114 -11.88 8.20 -0.44
N ASP A 115 -10.96 7.60 -1.16
CA ASP A 115 -10.14 6.51 -0.66
C ASP A 115 -8.83 7.07 -0.11
N ALA A 116 -8.51 6.74 1.14
CA ALA A 116 -7.34 7.25 1.87
C ALA A 116 -6.56 6.08 2.47
N ALA A 117 -5.85 5.35 1.62
CA ALA A 117 -5.13 4.16 2.04
C ALA A 117 -3.96 4.50 2.97
N ILE A 118 -3.79 3.70 4.02
CA ILE A 118 -2.77 3.91 5.05
C ILE A 118 -1.46 3.21 4.65
N ALA A 119 -0.36 3.97 4.55
CA ALA A 119 0.99 3.47 4.29
C ALA A 119 1.89 3.64 5.54
N SER A 120 1.40 3.25 6.71
CA SER A 120 2.10 3.38 7.99
C SER A 120 1.75 2.22 8.92
N GLY A 121 2.66 1.88 9.85
CA GLY A 121 2.40 0.91 10.91
C GLY A 121 1.52 1.49 12.03
N VAL A 122 0.88 0.61 12.82
CA VAL A 122 -0.09 0.97 13.88
C VAL A 122 0.49 1.96 14.89
N ALA A 123 1.74 1.79 15.31
CA ALA A 123 2.39 2.70 16.25
C ALA A 123 2.52 4.14 15.69
N SER A 124 2.89 4.27 14.42
CA SER A 124 2.95 5.57 13.73
C SER A 124 1.56 6.19 13.57
N MET A 125 0.53 5.36 13.34
CA MET A 125 -0.86 5.82 13.25
C MET A 125 -1.32 6.43 14.58
N ALA A 126 -1.13 5.74 15.69
CA ALA A 126 -1.48 6.23 17.01
C ALA A 126 -0.72 7.51 17.40
N ALA A 127 0.52 7.66 16.93
CA ALA A 127 1.33 8.87 17.12
C ALA A 127 0.92 10.04 16.20
N GLY A 128 -0.11 9.90 15.36
CA GLY A 128 -0.51 10.94 14.40
C GLY A 128 0.50 11.16 13.28
N LYS A 129 1.21 10.12 12.87
CA LYS A 129 2.25 10.14 11.83
C LYS A 129 1.90 9.22 10.66
N ILE A 130 0.66 9.33 10.18
CA ILE A 130 0.18 8.51 9.07
C ILE A 130 0.66 9.10 7.74
N THR A 131 1.08 8.24 6.82
CA THR A 131 1.16 8.56 5.40
C THR A 131 -0.10 8.06 4.73
N PHE A 132 -0.90 8.97 4.17
CA PHE A 132 -2.09 8.65 3.39
C PHE A 132 -1.80 8.71 1.91
N LEU A 133 -2.20 7.65 1.20
CA LEU A 133 -2.28 7.59 -0.26
C LEU A 133 -3.75 7.85 -0.64
N VAL A 134 -4.03 8.99 -1.24
CA VAL A 134 -5.40 9.48 -1.41
C VAL A 134 -5.81 9.45 -2.89
N GLY A 135 -6.97 8.87 -3.15
CA GLY A 135 -7.71 9.01 -4.39
C GLY A 135 -9.04 9.72 -4.14
N GLY A 136 -9.43 10.65 -5.02
CA GLY A 136 -10.66 11.37 -4.85
C GLY A 136 -10.79 12.57 -5.77
N VAL A 137 -12.00 13.10 -5.90
CA VAL A 137 -12.18 14.38 -6.59
C VAL A 137 -11.66 15.52 -5.72
N PRO A 138 -11.08 16.58 -6.30
CA PRO A 138 -10.41 17.65 -5.54
C PRO A 138 -11.28 18.25 -4.43
N GLU A 139 -12.56 18.46 -4.68
CA GLU A 139 -13.50 19.05 -3.74
C GLU A 139 -13.68 18.21 -2.48
N ASP A 140 -13.75 16.88 -2.62
CA ASP A 140 -13.91 15.96 -1.50
C ASP A 140 -12.59 15.76 -0.75
N VAL A 141 -11.45 15.80 -1.45
CA VAL A 141 -10.12 15.80 -0.83
C VAL A 141 -9.93 17.03 0.06
N VAL A 142 -10.34 18.22 -0.41
CA VAL A 142 -10.31 19.46 0.38
C VAL A 142 -11.19 19.35 1.63
N LYS A 143 -12.40 18.75 1.53
CA LYS A 143 -13.26 18.51 2.71
C LYS A 143 -12.63 17.55 3.71
N ALA A 144 -11.91 16.53 3.24
CA ALA A 144 -11.24 15.53 4.08
C ALA A 144 -9.96 16.08 4.74
N GLU A 145 -9.31 17.05 4.12
CA GLU A 145 -7.97 17.52 4.49
C GLU A 145 -7.81 17.87 5.98
N PRO A 146 -8.74 18.57 6.65
CA PRO A 146 -8.60 18.85 8.08
C PRO A 146 -8.57 17.59 8.95
N ILE A 147 -9.34 16.55 8.56
CA ILE A 147 -9.40 15.28 9.26
C ILE A 147 -8.10 14.50 9.05
N LEU A 148 -7.67 14.40 7.79
CA LEU A 148 -6.43 13.72 7.45
C LEU A 148 -5.21 14.39 8.09
N LYS A 149 -5.08 15.73 8.01
CA LYS A 149 -3.98 16.50 8.63
C LYS A 149 -3.88 16.30 10.13
N ALA A 150 -4.99 16.08 10.83
CA ALA A 150 -4.96 15.83 12.27
C ALA A 150 -4.30 14.49 12.64
N MET A 151 -4.15 13.56 11.66
CA MET A 151 -3.56 12.23 11.84
C MET A 151 -2.28 12.04 11.01
N ALA A 152 -1.97 12.92 10.06
CA ALA A 152 -0.97 12.66 9.03
C ALA A 152 0.40 13.26 9.34
N ALA A 153 1.46 12.53 8.96
CA ALA A 153 2.77 13.10 8.64
C ALA A 153 2.86 13.50 7.17
N SER A 154 2.15 12.79 6.28
CA SER A 154 2.14 13.06 4.84
C SER A 154 0.81 12.67 4.22
N ILE A 155 0.35 13.45 3.24
CA ILE A 155 -0.84 13.19 2.43
C ILE A 155 -0.43 13.31 0.97
N MET A 156 -0.58 12.21 0.22
CA MET A 156 -0.26 12.13 -1.21
C MET A 156 -1.55 11.96 -2.01
N HIS A 157 -2.02 13.03 -2.66
CA HIS A 157 -3.15 12.92 -3.59
C HIS A 157 -2.64 12.37 -4.93
N LEU A 158 -3.04 11.16 -5.27
CA LEU A 158 -2.52 10.36 -6.38
C LEU A 158 -3.40 10.38 -7.64
N GLY A 159 -4.58 11.02 -7.55
CA GLY A 159 -5.49 11.11 -8.70
C GLY A 159 -6.95 10.82 -8.33
N PRO A 160 -7.76 10.33 -9.29
CA PRO A 160 -9.19 10.08 -9.08
C PRO A 160 -9.42 8.97 -8.05
N VAL A 161 -10.70 8.77 -7.68
CA VAL A 161 -11.13 7.71 -6.76
C VAL A 161 -10.58 6.34 -7.20
N GLY A 162 -10.02 5.62 -6.24
CA GLY A 162 -9.35 4.33 -6.41
C GLY A 162 -7.84 4.43 -6.62
N ALA A 163 -7.27 5.62 -6.88
CA ALA A 163 -5.84 5.80 -7.08
C ALA A 163 -5.02 5.49 -5.81
N GLY A 164 -5.52 5.92 -4.64
CA GLY A 164 -4.89 5.64 -3.35
C GLY A 164 -4.85 4.14 -3.04
N MET A 165 -5.99 3.46 -3.21
CA MET A 165 -6.09 2.00 -3.00
C MET A 165 -5.29 1.23 -4.03
N GLY A 166 -5.29 1.66 -5.30
CA GLY A 166 -4.44 1.06 -6.35
C GLY A 166 -2.96 1.12 -5.97
N ALA A 167 -2.46 2.30 -5.59
CA ALA A 167 -1.09 2.48 -5.14
C ALA A 167 -0.77 1.61 -3.91
N LYS A 168 -1.69 1.53 -2.93
CA LYS A 168 -1.53 0.68 -1.74
C LYS A 168 -1.37 -0.80 -2.09
N ILE A 169 -2.19 -1.31 -3.02
CA ILE A 169 -2.12 -2.71 -3.45
C ILE A 169 -0.78 -2.99 -4.12
N VAL A 170 -0.33 -2.10 -5.02
CA VAL A 170 0.98 -2.26 -5.70
C VAL A 170 2.13 -2.26 -4.70
N VAL A 171 2.16 -1.30 -3.76
CA VAL A 171 3.19 -1.23 -2.72
C VAL A 171 3.17 -2.48 -1.83
N ASN A 172 1.99 -2.93 -1.40
CA ASN A 172 1.88 -4.14 -0.57
C ASN A 172 2.35 -5.39 -1.31
N ALA A 173 2.06 -5.53 -2.62
CA ALA A 173 2.53 -6.65 -3.43
C ALA A 173 4.07 -6.72 -3.42
N VAL A 174 4.76 -5.59 -3.60
CA VAL A 174 6.23 -5.52 -3.52
C VAL A 174 6.71 -5.88 -2.12
N LEU A 175 6.15 -5.28 -1.06
CA LEU A 175 6.60 -5.52 0.31
C LEU A 175 6.41 -6.97 0.76
N HIS A 176 5.31 -7.63 0.35
CA HIS A 176 5.07 -9.03 0.68
C HIS A 176 6.04 -9.96 -0.07
N ALA A 177 6.35 -9.68 -1.34
CA ALA A 177 7.35 -10.43 -2.09
C ALA A 177 8.75 -10.28 -1.48
N VAL A 178 9.14 -9.05 -1.13
CA VAL A 178 10.39 -8.76 -0.42
C VAL A 178 10.45 -9.48 0.92
N MET A 179 9.36 -9.55 1.68
CA MET A 179 9.34 -10.27 2.97
C MET A 179 9.65 -11.76 2.79
N VAL A 180 9.08 -12.43 1.78
CA VAL A 180 9.38 -13.84 1.50
C VAL A 180 10.84 -14.01 1.09
N ALA A 181 11.35 -13.16 0.19
CA ALA A 181 12.75 -13.20 -0.24
C ALA A 181 13.74 -12.98 0.94
N LEU A 182 13.41 -12.09 1.89
CA LEU A 182 14.22 -11.87 3.09
C LEU A 182 14.21 -13.08 4.04
N ILE A 183 13.08 -13.79 4.16
CA ILE A 183 13.01 -15.03 4.96
C ILE A 183 13.88 -16.11 4.32
N GLU A 184 13.79 -16.29 3.00
CA GLU A 184 14.61 -17.26 2.24
C GLU A 184 16.10 -16.94 2.37
N ALA A 185 16.49 -15.67 2.16
CA ALA A 185 17.87 -15.21 2.33
C ALA A 185 18.37 -15.40 3.76
N GLY A 186 17.53 -15.14 4.77
CA GLY A 186 17.86 -15.36 6.19
C GLY A 186 18.08 -16.83 6.50
N ALA A 187 17.30 -17.73 5.94
CA ALA A 187 17.47 -19.18 6.09
C ALA A 187 18.80 -19.64 5.47
N MET A 188 19.15 -19.16 4.27
CA MET A 188 20.44 -19.43 3.64
C MET A 188 21.61 -18.90 4.47
N ALA A 189 21.56 -17.62 4.89
CA ALA A 189 22.59 -17.00 5.72
C ALA A 189 22.86 -17.82 7.00
N THR A 190 21.78 -18.19 7.71
CA THR A 190 21.87 -18.97 8.94
C THR A 190 22.51 -20.36 8.71
N LYS A 191 22.15 -21.05 7.65
CA LYS A 191 22.72 -22.33 7.27
C LYS A 191 24.20 -22.23 6.85
N LEU A 192 24.61 -21.10 6.28
CA LEU A 192 26.01 -20.78 5.97
C LEU A 192 26.81 -20.32 7.20
N GLY A 193 26.21 -20.32 8.39
CA GLY A 193 26.87 -19.87 9.64
C GLY A 193 26.90 -18.36 9.82
N LEU A 194 26.17 -17.58 9.02
CA LEU A 194 26.05 -16.14 9.17
C LEU A 194 24.86 -15.79 10.06
N PRO A 195 25.05 -15.04 11.18
CA PRO A 195 23.93 -14.56 11.99
C PRO A 195 22.95 -13.72 11.15
N MET A 196 21.65 -13.80 11.45
CA MET A 196 20.63 -13.00 10.79
C MET A 196 20.94 -11.49 10.88
N GLN A 197 21.53 -11.03 11.99
CA GLN A 197 21.96 -9.64 12.16
C GLN A 197 22.97 -9.22 11.08
N THR A 198 23.89 -10.10 10.70
CA THR A 198 24.86 -9.81 9.63
C THR A 198 24.15 -9.53 8.29
N LEU A 199 23.12 -10.32 7.95
CA LEU A 199 22.31 -10.06 6.75
C LEU A 199 21.61 -8.70 6.85
N VAL A 200 21.02 -8.37 8.00
CA VAL A 200 20.38 -7.07 8.24
C VAL A 200 21.39 -5.94 8.07
N ASP A 201 22.56 -6.05 8.68
CA ASP A 201 23.61 -5.04 8.61
C ASP A 201 24.09 -4.80 7.17
N ILE A 202 24.22 -5.88 6.36
CA ILE A 202 24.61 -5.76 4.95
C ILE A 202 23.51 -5.06 4.14
N LEU A 203 22.25 -5.49 4.30
CA LEU A 203 21.12 -4.98 3.49
C LEU A 203 20.69 -3.55 3.88
N THR A 204 21.05 -3.07 5.06
CA THR A 204 20.78 -1.70 5.51
C THR A 204 21.93 -0.72 5.22
N ARG A 205 23.08 -1.20 4.75
CA ARG A 205 24.25 -0.35 4.44
C ARG A 205 23.99 0.45 3.18
N GLU A 206 24.34 1.75 3.18
CA GLU A 206 24.22 2.67 2.05
C GLU A 206 22.85 2.52 1.40
N GLU A 207 22.81 2.18 0.12
CA GLU A 207 21.58 1.97 -0.62
C GLU A 207 21.02 0.54 -0.52
N GLY A 208 21.79 -0.42 0.01
CA GLY A 208 21.38 -1.76 0.38
C GLY A 208 20.20 -2.33 -0.45
N LEU A 209 19.10 -2.63 0.25
CA LEU A 209 17.87 -3.15 -0.36
C LEU A 209 17.16 -2.14 -1.30
N MET A 210 17.43 -0.83 -1.16
CA MET A 210 16.84 0.22 -2.02
C MET A 210 17.57 0.36 -3.37
N ARG A 211 18.74 -0.22 -3.53
CA ARG A 211 19.56 -0.09 -4.74
C ARG A 211 18.85 -0.49 -6.04
N PRO A 212 18.04 -1.56 -6.11
CA PRO A 212 17.24 -1.83 -7.30
C PRO A 212 16.25 -0.70 -7.65
N LEU A 213 15.66 -0.05 -6.66
CA LEU A 213 14.72 1.03 -6.89
C LEU A 213 15.43 2.29 -7.42
N THR A 214 16.54 2.70 -6.81
CA THR A 214 17.29 3.90 -7.20
C THR A 214 18.06 3.68 -8.50
N HIS A 215 18.97 2.70 -8.54
CA HIS A 215 19.89 2.50 -9.67
C HIS A 215 19.30 1.75 -10.86
N ARG A 216 18.17 1.05 -10.70
CA ARG A 216 17.59 0.31 -11.80
C ARG A 216 16.25 0.90 -12.25
N VAL A 217 15.32 1.16 -11.34
CA VAL A 217 14.04 1.74 -11.73
C VAL A 217 14.24 3.20 -12.16
N GLN A 218 14.76 4.06 -11.28
CA GLN A 218 14.83 5.51 -11.56
C GLN A 218 15.85 5.88 -12.64
N GLU A 219 17.07 5.31 -12.56
CA GLU A 219 18.17 5.73 -13.44
C GLU A 219 18.17 5.00 -14.80
N ARG A 220 17.48 3.86 -14.93
CA ARG A 220 17.52 3.04 -16.13
C ARG A 220 16.15 2.78 -16.74
N ILE A 221 15.24 2.12 -16.02
CA ILE A 221 13.92 1.74 -16.56
C ILE A 221 13.14 2.99 -16.95
N MET A 222 13.03 3.97 -16.06
CA MET A 222 12.31 5.22 -16.34
C MET A 222 12.98 6.06 -17.45
N GLN A 223 14.27 5.84 -17.70
CA GLN A 223 15.02 6.52 -18.76
C GLN A 223 15.11 5.71 -20.07
N GLY A 224 14.65 4.46 -20.07
CA GLY A 224 14.78 3.56 -21.23
C GLY A 224 16.23 3.25 -21.61
N ASN A 225 17.19 3.40 -20.68
CA ASN A 225 18.62 3.22 -20.94
C ASN A 225 19.16 1.96 -20.25
N TYR A 226 19.46 0.96 -21.05
CA TYR A 226 19.93 -0.35 -20.57
C TYR A 226 21.40 -0.64 -20.94
N ALA A 227 22.17 0.36 -21.36
CA ALA A 227 23.57 0.22 -21.69
C ALA A 227 24.47 0.15 -20.44
N GLY A 228 25.43 -0.77 -20.42
CA GLY A 228 26.41 -0.91 -19.33
C GLY A 228 25.78 -1.43 -18.02
N GLY A 229 26.49 -1.25 -16.92
CA GLY A 229 26.08 -1.74 -15.61
C GLY A 229 26.25 -3.25 -15.42
N MET A 230 25.45 -3.87 -14.56
CA MET A 230 25.45 -5.32 -14.33
C MET A 230 24.63 -6.02 -15.40
N SER A 231 25.25 -6.82 -16.23
CA SER A 231 24.61 -7.48 -17.36
C SER A 231 23.60 -8.57 -16.90
N VAL A 232 22.62 -8.84 -17.75
CA VAL A 232 21.67 -9.96 -17.58
C VAL A 232 22.41 -11.27 -17.35
N SER A 233 23.43 -11.59 -18.16
CA SER A 233 24.22 -12.81 -18.01
C SER A 233 24.89 -12.92 -16.64
N ASN A 234 25.46 -11.81 -16.10
CA ASN A 234 26.06 -11.82 -14.78
C ASN A 234 25.03 -11.97 -13.66
N ALA A 235 23.90 -11.25 -13.75
CA ALA A 235 22.82 -11.37 -12.77
C ALA A 235 22.21 -12.78 -12.77
N ARG A 236 22.03 -13.36 -13.96
CA ARG A 236 21.61 -14.77 -14.14
C ARG A 236 22.57 -15.75 -13.46
N LYS A 237 23.89 -15.57 -13.69
CA LYS A 237 24.93 -16.39 -13.04
C LYS A 237 24.82 -16.32 -11.51
N ASP A 238 24.72 -15.12 -10.94
CA ASP A 238 24.63 -14.95 -9.49
C ASP A 238 23.35 -15.59 -8.92
N SER A 239 22.23 -15.47 -9.64
CA SER A 239 20.98 -16.12 -9.28
C SER A 239 21.09 -17.65 -9.36
N THR A 240 21.76 -18.20 -10.40
CA THR A 240 22.02 -19.64 -10.52
C THR A 240 22.84 -20.17 -9.34
N LEU A 241 23.87 -19.42 -8.92
CA LEU A 241 24.68 -19.78 -7.76
C LEU A 241 23.87 -19.79 -6.46
N ALA A 242 22.96 -18.82 -6.28
CA ALA A 242 22.07 -18.79 -5.13
C ALA A 242 21.15 -20.04 -5.08
N LEU A 243 20.58 -20.42 -6.22
CA LEU A 243 19.72 -21.63 -6.32
C LEU A 243 20.50 -22.91 -6.03
N ALA A 244 21.70 -23.06 -6.58
CA ALA A 244 22.58 -24.21 -6.33
C ALA A 244 22.94 -24.32 -4.84
N THR A 245 23.35 -23.20 -4.22
CA THR A 245 23.65 -23.14 -2.79
C THR A 245 22.45 -23.54 -1.93
N ALA A 246 21.26 -23.04 -2.25
CA ALA A 246 20.06 -23.40 -1.51
C ALA A 246 19.74 -24.91 -1.63
N GLN A 247 19.94 -25.49 -2.81
CA GLN A 247 19.75 -26.92 -3.05
C GLN A 247 20.74 -27.75 -2.21
N GLU A 248 22.01 -27.38 -2.17
CA GLU A 248 23.04 -28.01 -1.33
C GLU A 248 22.69 -27.96 0.16
N LEU A 249 22.13 -26.84 0.61
CA LEU A 249 21.74 -26.61 2.02
C LEU A 249 20.37 -27.23 2.37
N GLY A 250 19.62 -27.77 1.39
CA GLY A 250 18.28 -28.29 1.59
C GLY A 250 17.24 -27.22 1.93
N ILE A 251 17.39 -25.99 1.40
CA ILE A 251 16.49 -24.87 1.65
C ILE A 251 15.56 -24.65 0.47
N PRO A 252 14.22 -24.66 0.67
CA PRO A 252 13.29 -24.31 -0.39
C PRO A 252 13.32 -22.79 -0.66
N LEU A 253 13.41 -22.42 -1.95
CA LEU A 253 13.30 -21.05 -2.42
C LEU A 253 12.09 -20.93 -3.33
N TYR A 254 11.13 -20.06 -3.00
CA TYR A 254 9.94 -19.79 -3.82
C TYR A 254 10.02 -18.45 -4.54
N ALA A 255 10.28 -17.37 -3.81
CA ALA A 255 10.39 -16.03 -4.38
C ALA A 255 11.69 -15.87 -5.19
N ILE A 256 12.82 -16.31 -4.66
CA ILE A 256 14.13 -16.22 -5.32
C ILE A 256 14.15 -17.11 -6.57
N LEU A 257 13.59 -18.33 -6.51
CA LEU A 257 13.46 -19.19 -7.68
C LEU A 257 12.57 -18.56 -8.76
N ALA A 258 11.42 -18.02 -8.39
CA ALA A 258 10.53 -17.35 -9.34
C ALA A 258 11.21 -16.16 -10.02
N SER A 259 12.01 -15.39 -9.27
CA SER A 259 12.74 -14.24 -9.81
C SER A 259 13.86 -14.62 -10.79
N HIS A 260 14.35 -15.86 -10.79
CA HIS A 260 15.36 -16.36 -11.72
C HIS A 260 14.83 -16.54 -13.15
N THR A 261 13.57 -16.97 -13.30
CA THR A 261 12.99 -17.27 -14.61
C THR A 261 13.06 -16.13 -15.64
N PRO A 262 12.75 -14.86 -15.31
CA PRO A 262 12.93 -13.76 -16.24
C PRO A 262 14.36 -13.57 -16.76
N TYR A 263 15.38 -13.89 -15.97
CA TYR A 263 16.77 -13.84 -16.44
C TYR A 263 17.06 -14.91 -17.48
N GLU A 264 16.53 -16.13 -17.32
CA GLU A 264 16.64 -17.19 -18.32
C GLU A 264 15.97 -16.80 -19.64
N ILE A 265 14.80 -16.18 -19.58
CA ILE A 265 14.06 -15.70 -20.75
C ILE A 265 14.86 -14.61 -21.46
N ALA A 266 15.37 -13.62 -20.73
CA ALA A 266 16.13 -12.52 -21.30
C ALA A 266 17.43 -13.00 -21.94
N GLU A 267 18.15 -13.96 -21.33
CA GLU A 267 19.34 -14.57 -21.90
C GLU A 267 19.00 -15.27 -23.23
N ALA A 268 17.93 -16.07 -23.27
CA ALA A 268 17.47 -16.76 -24.47
C ALA A 268 17.06 -15.82 -25.61
N LEU A 269 16.61 -14.59 -25.26
CA LEU A 269 16.26 -13.55 -26.23
C LEU A 269 17.47 -12.69 -26.66
N GLY A 270 18.69 -13.05 -26.25
CA GLY A 270 19.91 -12.33 -26.62
C GLY A 270 20.17 -11.04 -25.87
N MET A 271 19.50 -10.82 -24.74
CA MET A 271 19.65 -9.62 -23.92
C MET A 271 20.85 -9.70 -22.95
N GLY A 272 21.68 -10.74 -23.03
CA GLY A 272 22.74 -11.07 -22.06
C GLY A 272 23.71 -9.94 -21.76
N ASN A 273 24.02 -9.07 -22.73
CA ASN A 273 24.96 -7.93 -22.56
C ASN A 273 24.30 -6.64 -22.05
N LEU A 274 22.97 -6.56 -22.00
CA LEU A 274 22.26 -5.40 -21.45
C LEU A 274 22.29 -5.40 -19.92
N ASP A 275 22.14 -4.21 -19.31
CA ASP A 275 21.90 -4.14 -17.87
C ASP A 275 20.63 -4.94 -17.52
N TYR A 276 20.66 -5.64 -16.39
CA TYR A 276 19.52 -6.48 -15.99
C TYR A 276 18.21 -5.70 -15.78
N ALA A 277 18.24 -4.38 -15.65
CA ALA A 277 17.05 -3.54 -15.69
C ALA A 277 16.26 -3.70 -17.00
N SER A 278 16.93 -4.18 -18.09
CA SER A 278 16.26 -4.47 -19.36
C SER A 278 15.19 -5.55 -19.28
N LEU A 279 15.15 -6.34 -18.20
CA LEU A 279 14.01 -7.25 -17.92
C LEU A 279 12.67 -6.51 -17.97
N ALA A 280 12.62 -5.22 -17.66
CA ALA A 280 11.40 -4.42 -17.75
C ALA A 280 10.76 -4.48 -19.14
N THR A 281 11.57 -4.56 -20.22
CA THR A 281 11.07 -4.64 -21.60
C THR A 281 10.26 -5.92 -21.88
N LEU A 282 10.48 -7.00 -21.14
CA LEU A 282 9.67 -8.21 -21.23
C LEU A 282 8.22 -7.92 -20.79
N TRP A 283 8.05 -7.20 -19.68
CA TRP A 283 6.72 -6.79 -19.21
C TRP A 283 6.07 -5.78 -20.13
N GLU A 284 6.83 -4.84 -20.69
CA GLU A 284 6.32 -3.92 -21.71
C GLU A 284 5.76 -4.69 -22.91
N GLN A 285 6.48 -5.70 -23.39
CA GLN A 285 6.03 -6.54 -24.51
C GLN A 285 4.81 -7.39 -24.17
N TRP A 286 4.77 -8.02 -22.98
CA TRP A 286 3.69 -8.92 -22.59
C TRP A 286 2.39 -8.20 -22.23
N THR A 287 2.49 -6.97 -21.71
CA THR A 287 1.33 -6.27 -21.14
C THR A 287 0.92 -5.04 -21.92
N GLY A 288 1.78 -4.55 -22.82
CA GLY A 288 1.57 -3.31 -23.56
C GLY A 288 1.79 -2.04 -22.73
N VAL A 289 2.21 -2.15 -21.45
CA VAL A 289 2.59 -0.96 -20.66
C VAL A 289 3.90 -0.38 -21.14
N ARG A 290 4.15 0.90 -20.81
CA ARG A 290 5.45 1.55 -20.98
C ARG A 290 5.90 2.09 -19.64
N PHE A 291 7.17 1.86 -19.30
CA PHE A 291 7.78 2.33 -18.06
C PHE A 291 8.58 3.62 -18.26
N SER A 292 9.13 3.85 -19.47
CA SER A 292 9.85 5.09 -19.80
C SER A 292 8.93 6.10 -20.46
N GLU A 293 9.12 7.39 -20.14
CA GLU A 293 8.47 8.51 -20.84
C GLU A 293 9.20 8.89 -22.13
N THR A 294 10.46 8.45 -22.30
CA THR A 294 11.27 8.67 -23.49
C THR A 294 10.99 7.60 -24.53
N GLU A 295 10.81 8.01 -25.80
CA GLU A 295 10.81 7.05 -26.90
C GLU A 295 12.14 6.28 -26.91
N PRO A 296 12.13 4.95 -27.14
CA PRO A 296 13.36 4.19 -27.25
C PRO A 296 14.18 4.83 -28.38
N HIS A 297 15.42 5.20 -28.06
CA HIS A 297 16.38 5.55 -29.11
C HIS A 297 16.45 4.36 -30.07
N ALA A 298 15.81 4.51 -31.21
CA ALA A 298 16.01 3.59 -32.33
C ALA A 298 17.49 3.64 -32.67
N ASP A 299 18.24 2.60 -32.29
CA ASP A 299 19.59 2.40 -32.72
C ASP A 299 19.59 2.46 -34.26
N ARG A 300 20.04 3.57 -34.80
CA ARG A 300 20.38 3.65 -36.21
C ARG A 300 21.56 2.72 -36.42
N ARG A 301 21.29 1.62 -37.12
CA ARG A 301 22.30 0.73 -37.70
C ARG A 301 23.32 1.51 -38.53
#